data_86edfd0b1d14e311588c4c83a1b32bb1
#
_entry.id   86edfd0b1d14e311588c4c83a1b32bb1
#
_cell.length_a   1.000
_cell.length_b   1.000
_cell.length_c   1.000
_cell.angle_alpha   90.00
_cell.angle_beta   90.00
_cell.angle_gamma   90.00
#
_symmetry.space_group_name_H-M   'P 1'
#
loop_
_entity.id
_entity.type
_entity.pdbx_description
1 polymer ?
#
loop_
_entity_poly.entity_id
_entity_poly.type
_entity_poly.pdbx_seq_one_letter_code
_entity_poly.pdbx_strand_id
1 'polypeptide(L)'
;MTAKKRKSPARKTRPKRAHTPARVPTTAPYEKGKWAAAFAPRSPGERRYWLVKSEPQAFSFDDLLRAPNRTTFWDGVRNFAARNFLRDGMRLGDRAFFYHSTAEPQAIVGICEVVCEGYPDHTAFDRTHPQYDRDSNPDAPQWYMVDVRAVAQFTRPVTLAEIKGRSELAQMALLRIGRLSVTPVTAGEWETICALAS
;
A
#
# COMPACT_ATOMS: atom_id res chain seq x y z
N MET A 1 -40.24 -7.71 -8.67
CA MET A 1 -38.76 -7.97 -8.72
C MET A 1 -38.05 -6.68 -9.14
N THR A 2 -37.59 -5.89 -8.20
CA THR A 2 -36.97 -4.58 -8.43
C THR A 2 -35.44 -4.75 -8.48
N ALA A 3 -34.85 -4.56 -9.66
CA ALA A 3 -33.44 -4.64 -9.88
C ALA A 3 -32.74 -3.48 -9.18
N LYS A 4 -31.89 -3.78 -8.16
CA LYS A 4 -31.02 -2.82 -7.49
C LYS A 4 -29.93 -2.38 -8.48
N LYS A 5 -30.02 -1.13 -8.98
CA LYS A 5 -28.95 -0.50 -9.78
C LYS A 5 -27.66 -0.47 -8.96
N ARG A 6 -26.63 -1.22 -9.39
CA ARG A 6 -25.26 -1.09 -8.88
C ARG A 6 -24.75 0.31 -9.20
N LYS A 7 -24.42 1.08 -8.19
CA LYS A 7 -23.68 2.34 -8.37
C LYS A 7 -22.28 1.99 -8.85
N SER A 8 -21.90 2.49 -10.03
CA SER A 8 -20.52 2.43 -10.52
C SER A 8 -19.61 3.15 -9.52
N PRO A 9 -18.36 2.64 -9.27
CA PRO A 9 -17.42 3.31 -8.39
C PRO A 9 -17.13 4.72 -8.91
N ALA A 10 -17.18 5.70 -8.03
CA ALA A 10 -16.94 7.11 -8.38
C ALA A 10 -15.52 7.24 -8.95
N ARG A 11 -15.43 7.88 -10.13
CA ARG A 11 -14.18 8.17 -10.83
C ARG A 11 -13.30 9.05 -9.93
N LYS A 12 -12.25 8.47 -9.35
CA LYS A 12 -11.23 9.20 -8.59
C LYS A 12 -10.52 10.18 -9.53
N THR A 13 -10.78 11.47 -9.40
CA THR A 13 -10.11 12.52 -10.16
C THR A 13 -8.87 12.98 -9.41
N ARG A 14 -7.72 12.95 -10.07
CA ARG A 14 -6.45 13.43 -9.53
C ARG A 14 -6.51 14.95 -9.35
N PRO A 15 -6.33 15.50 -8.13
CA PRO A 15 -6.16 16.93 -7.94
C PRO A 15 -4.88 17.39 -8.67
N LYS A 16 -4.91 18.62 -9.25
CA LYS A 16 -3.73 19.24 -9.88
C LYS A 16 -2.59 19.27 -8.88
N ARG A 17 -1.37 18.84 -9.32
CA ARG A 17 -0.14 18.81 -8.53
C ARG A 17 -0.01 20.07 -7.69
N ALA A 18 -0.28 19.97 -6.39
CA ALA A 18 0.16 20.97 -5.43
C ALA A 18 1.68 20.78 -5.23
N HIS A 19 2.38 21.88 -5.07
CA HIS A 19 3.81 21.95 -4.78
C HIS A 19 4.14 20.93 -3.67
N THR A 20 4.99 19.96 -3.96
CA THR A 20 5.54 19.05 -2.96
C THR A 20 6.41 19.90 -2.02
N PRO A 21 6.03 20.08 -0.76
CA PRO A 21 6.92 20.74 0.18
C PRO A 21 8.20 19.92 0.30
N ALA A 22 9.35 20.62 0.30
CA ALA A 22 10.64 19.97 0.49
C ALA A 22 10.57 19.10 1.76
N ARG A 23 10.87 17.81 1.59
CA ARG A 23 10.87 16.83 2.67
C ARG A 23 11.89 17.27 3.73
N VAL A 24 11.42 17.61 4.92
CA VAL A 24 12.30 17.79 6.08
C VAL A 24 12.89 16.41 6.39
N PRO A 25 14.22 16.24 6.40
CA PRO A 25 14.82 14.98 6.83
C PRO A 25 14.44 14.76 8.30
N THR A 26 13.51 13.86 8.56
CA THR A 26 13.22 13.45 9.92
C THR A 26 14.38 12.55 10.33
N THR A 27 15.28 13.06 11.16
CA THR A 27 16.27 12.25 11.87
C THR A 27 15.51 11.21 12.68
N ALA A 28 15.69 10.01 12.32
CA ALA A 28 14.96 8.80 12.51
C ALA A 28 14.49 8.47 13.94
N PRO A 29 13.18 8.47 14.21
CA PRO A 29 12.65 7.69 15.33
C PRO A 29 12.75 6.18 15.08
N TYR A 30 13.35 5.73 13.97
CA TYR A 30 13.28 4.35 13.47
C TYR A 30 14.60 3.60 13.52
N GLU A 31 15.70 4.20 14.00
CA GLU A 31 17.01 3.56 14.07
C GLU A 31 17.04 2.31 14.95
N LYS A 32 16.06 2.17 15.84
CA LYS A 32 15.93 1.02 16.74
C LYS A 32 14.51 0.45 16.68
N GLY A 33 14.39 -0.85 16.50
CA GLY A 33 13.12 -1.55 16.53
C GLY A 33 12.93 -2.51 15.35
N LYS A 34 11.86 -3.28 15.39
CA LYS A 34 11.55 -4.33 14.40
C LYS A 34 11.42 -3.85 12.94
N TRP A 35 11.26 -2.56 12.74
CA TRP A 35 11.10 -1.95 11.41
C TRP A 35 12.33 -1.16 10.96
N ALA A 36 13.43 -1.18 11.71
CA ALA A 36 14.63 -0.40 11.40
C ALA A 36 15.13 -0.61 9.96
N ALA A 37 15.12 -1.86 9.49
CA ALA A 37 15.52 -2.18 8.11
C ALA A 37 14.66 -1.49 7.03
N ALA A 38 13.37 -1.26 7.30
CA ALA A 38 12.48 -0.57 6.36
C ALA A 38 12.80 0.92 6.17
N PHE A 39 13.55 1.50 7.11
CA PHE A 39 13.92 2.92 7.12
C PHE A 39 15.43 3.16 7.00
N ALA A 40 16.24 2.09 6.99
CA ALA A 40 17.70 2.21 6.87
C ALA A 40 18.10 3.01 5.61
N PRO A 41 19.26 3.66 5.60
CA PRO A 41 19.80 4.24 4.38
C PRO A 41 19.82 3.21 3.23
N ARG A 42 19.66 3.68 2.00
CA ARG A 42 19.64 2.83 0.81
C ARG A 42 20.91 2.99 0.00
N SER A 43 21.37 1.90 -0.56
CA SER A 43 22.35 1.94 -1.62
C SER A 43 21.75 2.52 -2.90
N PRO A 44 22.55 3.12 -3.80
CA PRO A 44 22.07 3.57 -5.11
C PRO A 44 21.40 2.43 -5.87
N GLY A 45 20.16 2.66 -6.34
CA GLY A 45 19.38 1.65 -7.07
C GLY A 45 18.75 0.56 -6.21
N GLU A 46 18.92 0.57 -4.89
CA GLU A 46 18.29 -0.38 -3.99
C GLU A 46 16.77 -0.25 -4.06
N ARG A 47 16.10 -1.37 -4.37
CA ARG A 47 14.65 -1.51 -4.34
C ARG A 47 14.26 -2.25 -3.08
N ARG A 48 13.18 -1.77 -2.42
CA ARG A 48 12.55 -2.47 -1.31
C ARG A 48 11.18 -2.99 -1.70
N TYR A 49 10.74 -3.94 -0.90
CA TYR A 49 9.50 -4.66 -1.15
C TYR A 49 8.52 -4.41 -0.01
N TRP A 50 7.26 -4.31 -0.39
CA TRP A 50 6.15 -4.00 0.50
C TRP A 50 4.97 -4.92 0.23
N LEU A 51 3.97 -4.89 1.09
CA LEU A 51 2.65 -5.44 0.86
C LEU A 51 1.64 -4.37 1.24
N VAL A 52 0.67 -4.14 0.37
CA VAL A 52 -0.45 -3.22 0.58
C VAL A 52 -1.76 -4.01 0.54
N LYS A 53 -2.65 -3.74 1.50
CA LYS A 53 -3.93 -4.44 1.64
C LYS A 53 -5.07 -3.57 1.15
N SER A 54 -5.93 -4.15 0.32
CA SER A 54 -7.20 -3.54 -0.09
C SER A 54 -8.34 -4.55 0.03
N GLU A 55 -9.52 -4.07 0.32
CA GLU A 55 -10.75 -4.84 0.24
C GLU A 55 -11.25 -4.82 -1.22
N PRO A 56 -11.40 -5.96 -1.90
CA PRO A 56 -11.74 -5.98 -3.33
C PRO A 56 -13.08 -5.30 -3.65
N GLN A 57 -14.01 -5.25 -2.69
CA GLN A 57 -15.27 -4.54 -2.84
C GLN A 57 -15.11 -3.01 -2.83
N ALA A 58 -14.05 -2.51 -2.16
CA ALA A 58 -13.72 -1.09 -2.13
C ALA A 58 -12.82 -0.70 -3.30
N PHE A 59 -11.73 -1.44 -3.51
CA PHE A 59 -10.79 -1.23 -4.60
C PHE A 59 -10.00 -2.51 -4.91
N SER A 60 -10.31 -3.16 -6.02
CA SER A 60 -9.67 -4.40 -6.46
C SER A 60 -8.42 -4.13 -7.30
N PHE A 61 -7.61 -5.18 -7.55
CA PHE A 61 -6.49 -5.10 -8.49
C PHE A 61 -6.98 -4.84 -9.94
N ASP A 62 -8.16 -5.36 -10.29
CA ASP A 62 -8.81 -5.08 -11.57
C ASP A 62 -9.20 -3.60 -11.70
N ASP A 63 -9.59 -2.94 -10.60
CA ASP A 63 -9.84 -1.50 -10.61
C ASP A 63 -8.55 -0.72 -10.83
N LEU A 64 -7.43 -1.18 -10.25
CA LEU A 64 -6.10 -0.60 -10.50
C LEU A 64 -5.69 -0.77 -11.97
N LEU A 65 -5.92 -1.94 -12.58
CA LEU A 65 -5.64 -2.17 -14.00
C LEU A 65 -6.47 -1.28 -14.92
N ARG A 66 -7.72 -0.97 -14.54
CA ARG A 66 -8.63 -0.08 -15.29
C ARG A 66 -8.41 1.40 -15.01
N ALA A 67 -7.65 1.74 -13.96
CA ALA A 67 -7.37 3.13 -13.62
C ALA A 67 -6.55 3.83 -14.70
N PRO A 68 -6.64 5.17 -14.85
CA PRO A 68 -5.82 5.92 -15.79
C PRO A 68 -4.33 5.63 -15.59
N ASN A 69 -3.63 5.24 -16.66
CA ASN A 69 -2.23 4.80 -16.63
C ASN A 69 -1.97 3.65 -15.63
N ARG A 70 -3.00 2.86 -15.30
CA ARG A 70 -2.97 1.80 -14.28
C ARG A 70 -2.44 2.29 -12.92
N THR A 71 -2.74 3.53 -12.57
CA THR A 71 -2.18 4.23 -11.41
C THR A 71 -3.30 4.76 -10.52
N THR A 72 -3.10 4.64 -9.20
CA THR A 72 -3.96 5.24 -8.19
C THR A 72 -3.13 5.81 -7.05
N PHE A 73 -3.68 6.76 -6.31
CA PHE A 73 -3.15 7.12 -5.00
C PHE A 73 -3.61 6.11 -3.95
N TRP A 74 -2.72 5.77 -3.02
CA TRP A 74 -2.96 4.83 -1.93
C TRP A 74 -3.32 5.58 -0.66
N ASP A 75 -4.58 5.98 -0.57
CA ASP A 75 -5.15 6.83 0.48
C ASP A 75 -5.75 6.02 1.64
N GLY A 76 -6.26 6.73 2.63
CA GLY A 76 -7.10 6.17 3.68
C GLY A 76 -6.37 5.38 4.76
N VAL A 77 -5.04 5.43 4.79
CA VAL A 77 -4.25 4.74 5.81
C VAL A 77 -4.30 5.54 7.12
N ARG A 78 -4.95 4.98 8.16
CA ARG A 78 -5.17 5.61 9.49
C ARG A 78 -4.49 4.82 10.61
N ASN A 79 -3.29 4.31 10.35
CA ASN A 79 -2.42 3.67 11.32
C ASN A 79 -1.04 4.33 11.26
N PHE A 80 -0.49 4.79 12.38
CA PHE A 80 0.78 5.53 12.42
C PHE A 80 1.97 4.74 11.89
N ALA A 81 2.06 3.43 12.16
CA ALA A 81 3.15 2.61 11.64
C ALA A 81 3.06 2.48 10.12
N ALA A 82 1.88 2.18 9.58
CA ALA A 82 1.63 2.09 8.15
C ALA A 82 1.84 3.45 7.46
N ARG A 83 1.37 4.56 8.07
CA ARG A 83 1.63 5.92 7.60
C ARG A 83 3.13 6.21 7.48
N ASN A 84 3.93 5.78 8.48
CA ASN A 84 5.37 6.00 8.47
C ASN A 84 6.04 5.25 7.32
N PHE A 85 5.57 4.04 6.97
CA PHE A 85 6.06 3.33 5.79
C PHE A 85 5.77 4.11 4.51
N LEU A 86 4.57 4.65 4.35
CA LEU A 86 4.21 5.47 3.19
C LEU A 86 5.04 6.75 3.12
N ARG A 87 5.20 7.46 4.24
CA ARG A 87 5.88 8.75 4.29
C ARG A 87 7.39 8.63 4.15
N ASP A 88 8.01 7.73 4.92
CA ASP A 88 9.46 7.70 5.14
C ASP A 88 10.14 6.46 4.57
N GLY A 89 9.41 5.35 4.42
CA GLY A 89 9.92 4.05 3.98
C GLY A 89 9.90 3.86 2.47
N MET A 90 8.73 4.01 1.86
CA MET A 90 8.53 3.78 0.42
C MET A 90 9.23 4.83 -0.44
N ARG A 91 9.85 4.38 -1.52
CA ARG A 91 10.54 5.23 -2.49
C ARG A 91 10.12 4.88 -3.91
N LEU A 92 10.35 5.83 -4.81
CA LEU A 92 10.12 5.64 -6.24
C LEU A 92 10.80 4.36 -6.73
N GLY A 93 10.06 3.51 -7.45
CA GLY A 93 10.54 2.25 -7.99
C GLY A 93 10.45 1.06 -7.02
N ASP A 94 10.08 1.26 -5.75
CA ASP A 94 9.78 0.15 -4.84
C ASP A 94 8.60 -0.67 -5.36
N ARG A 95 8.59 -1.97 -5.07
CA ARG A 95 7.49 -2.85 -5.45
C ARG A 95 6.66 -3.28 -4.25
N ALA A 96 5.37 -3.46 -4.47
CA ALA A 96 4.48 -3.94 -3.45
C ALA A 96 3.59 -5.06 -3.97
N PHE A 97 3.42 -6.10 -3.17
CA PHE A 97 2.33 -7.05 -3.35
C PHE A 97 0.99 -6.35 -3.09
N PHE A 98 0.05 -6.59 -3.98
CA PHE A 98 -1.33 -6.17 -3.80
C PHE A 98 -2.11 -7.35 -3.21
N TYR A 99 -2.59 -7.17 -1.97
CA TYR A 99 -3.27 -8.21 -1.23
C TYR A 99 -4.75 -7.88 -1.06
N HIS A 100 -5.60 -8.80 -1.50
CA HIS A 100 -7.04 -8.73 -1.24
C HIS A 100 -7.33 -9.24 0.17
N SER A 101 -7.61 -8.31 1.08
CA SER A 101 -8.15 -8.61 2.40
C SER A 101 -9.67 -8.72 2.34
N THR A 102 -10.30 -9.34 3.36
CA THR A 102 -11.77 -9.52 3.43
C THR A 102 -12.39 -10.23 2.20
N ALA A 103 -11.56 -10.93 1.41
CA ALA A 103 -11.97 -11.80 0.32
C ALA A 103 -11.98 -13.27 0.76
N GLU A 104 -12.69 -14.11 0.02
CA GLU A 104 -12.64 -15.56 0.20
C GLU A 104 -12.25 -16.22 -1.14
N PRO A 105 -11.02 -16.77 -1.24
CA PRO A 105 -9.93 -16.72 -0.28
C PRO A 105 -9.23 -15.34 -0.24
N GLN A 106 -8.64 -14.99 0.89
CA GLN A 106 -7.68 -13.87 0.97
C GLN A 106 -6.41 -14.24 0.22
N ALA A 107 -5.87 -13.36 -0.62
CA ALA A 107 -4.73 -13.69 -1.46
C ALA A 107 -3.93 -12.46 -1.92
N ILE A 108 -2.65 -12.67 -2.24
CA ILE A 108 -1.86 -11.76 -3.06
C ILE A 108 -2.25 -12.03 -4.52
N VAL A 109 -2.67 -10.97 -5.21
CA VAL A 109 -3.26 -11.06 -6.56
C VAL A 109 -2.41 -10.41 -7.65
N GLY A 110 -1.36 -9.68 -7.25
CA GLY A 110 -0.50 -9.00 -8.21
C GLY A 110 0.56 -8.13 -7.56
N ILE A 111 1.28 -7.42 -8.40
CA ILE A 111 2.38 -6.53 -8.05
C ILE A 111 2.06 -5.13 -8.54
N CYS A 112 2.28 -4.14 -7.70
CA CYS A 112 2.32 -2.73 -8.06
C CYS A 112 3.68 -2.11 -7.72
N GLU A 113 3.93 -0.92 -8.26
CA GLU A 113 5.18 -0.16 -8.11
C GLU A 113 4.86 1.23 -7.60
N VAL A 114 5.67 1.75 -6.68
CA VAL A 114 5.57 3.14 -6.20
C VAL A 114 6.03 4.08 -7.31
N VAL A 115 5.14 4.96 -7.77
CA VAL A 115 5.41 5.93 -8.83
C VAL A 115 5.33 7.39 -8.36
N CYS A 116 4.96 7.61 -7.09
CA CYS A 116 5.08 8.88 -6.39
C CYS A 116 5.36 8.59 -4.92
N GLU A 117 6.39 9.20 -4.36
CA GLU A 117 6.76 9.06 -2.94
C GLU A 117 5.75 9.75 -2.03
N GLY A 118 5.86 9.52 -0.72
CA GLY A 118 4.93 9.97 0.29
C GLY A 118 4.60 11.47 0.24
N TYR A 119 3.31 11.78 0.16
CA TYR A 119 2.75 13.14 0.20
C TYR A 119 1.48 13.16 1.07
N PRO A 120 1.02 14.35 1.51
CA PRO A 120 -0.15 14.45 2.38
C PRO A 120 -1.39 13.79 1.78
N ASP A 121 -2.08 12.98 2.59
CA ASP A 121 -3.34 12.35 2.22
C ASP A 121 -4.47 13.37 2.28
N HIS A 122 -4.90 13.84 1.09
CA HIS A 122 -5.95 14.86 0.96
C HIS A 122 -7.32 14.38 1.45
N THR A 123 -7.57 13.06 1.49
CA THR A 123 -8.84 12.50 1.97
C THR A 123 -9.05 12.73 3.47
N ALA A 124 -7.96 12.95 4.21
CA ALA A 124 -8.03 13.29 5.63
C ALA A 124 -8.66 14.66 5.89
N PHE A 125 -8.63 15.56 4.90
CA PHE A 125 -9.14 16.92 5.02
C PHE A 125 -10.53 17.11 4.42
N ASP A 126 -11.05 16.12 3.67
CA ASP A 126 -12.36 16.17 3.04
C ASP A 126 -13.43 15.64 3.99
N ARG A 127 -14.24 16.54 4.55
CA ARG A 127 -15.34 16.19 5.48
C ARG A 127 -16.38 15.25 4.90
N THR A 128 -16.46 15.11 3.59
CA THR A 128 -17.40 14.23 2.90
C THR A 128 -16.83 12.84 2.64
N HIS A 129 -15.50 12.68 2.84
CA HIS A 129 -14.81 11.43 2.57
C HIS A 129 -14.89 10.48 3.78
N PRO A 130 -15.12 9.14 3.56
CA PRO A 130 -15.17 8.17 4.66
C PRO A 130 -13.91 8.11 5.53
N GLN A 131 -12.77 8.53 4.99
CA GLN A 131 -11.47 8.56 5.67
C GLN A 131 -11.13 9.96 6.24
N TYR A 132 -12.13 10.84 6.33
CA TYR A 132 -11.95 12.14 6.98
C TYR A 132 -11.43 11.98 8.41
N ASP A 133 -10.45 12.81 8.76
CA ASP A 133 -9.93 12.90 10.11
C ASP A 133 -10.02 14.36 10.58
N ARG A 134 -10.92 14.59 11.56
CA ARG A 134 -11.22 15.93 12.08
C ARG A 134 -10.01 16.57 12.79
N ASP A 135 -9.06 15.76 13.27
CA ASP A 135 -7.87 16.22 14.00
C ASP A 135 -6.69 16.48 13.04
N SER A 136 -6.88 16.22 11.75
CA SER A 136 -5.86 16.44 10.72
C SER A 136 -5.85 17.88 10.23
N ASN A 137 -4.65 18.48 10.15
CA ASN A 137 -4.45 19.86 9.71
C ASN A 137 -3.66 19.87 8.39
N PRO A 138 -4.16 20.54 7.31
CA PRO A 138 -3.43 20.69 6.05
C PRO A 138 -2.04 21.33 6.18
N ASP A 139 -1.86 22.26 7.13
CA ASP A 139 -0.59 22.95 7.36
C ASP A 139 0.41 22.07 8.15
N ALA A 140 -0.08 21.03 8.82
CA ALA A 140 0.71 20.05 9.57
C ALA A 140 0.14 18.64 9.35
N PRO A 141 0.25 18.08 8.14
CA PRO A 141 -0.44 16.84 7.76
C PRO A 141 0.04 15.65 8.57
N GLN A 142 -0.93 14.94 9.15
CA GLN A 142 -0.67 13.76 9.96
C GLN A 142 -0.64 12.48 9.11
N TRP A 143 -1.43 12.42 8.02
CA TRP A 143 -1.59 11.25 7.16
C TRP A 143 -0.94 11.46 5.80
N TYR A 144 -0.37 10.38 5.27
CA TYR A 144 0.39 10.37 4.02
C TYR A 144 -0.07 9.23 3.13
N MET A 145 0.09 9.41 1.84
CA MET A 145 -0.18 8.44 0.80
C MET A 145 0.92 8.45 -0.25
N VAL A 146 0.97 7.42 -1.08
CA VAL A 146 1.86 7.27 -2.24
C VAL A 146 1.02 7.03 -3.47
N ASP A 147 1.57 7.22 -4.68
CA ASP A 147 0.92 6.67 -5.88
C ASP A 147 1.54 5.32 -6.22
N VAL A 148 0.67 4.37 -6.57
CA VAL A 148 1.08 3.03 -7.02
C VAL A 148 0.53 2.75 -8.41
N ARG A 149 1.32 2.05 -9.23
CA ARG A 149 0.98 1.62 -10.58
C ARG A 149 0.99 0.10 -10.66
N ALA A 150 -0.02 -0.51 -11.31
CA ALA A 150 -0.01 -1.94 -11.56
C ALA A 150 1.17 -2.33 -12.47
N VAL A 151 1.87 -3.38 -12.09
CA VAL A 151 3.01 -3.95 -12.82
C VAL A 151 2.64 -5.30 -13.44
N ALA A 152 2.15 -6.22 -12.62
CA ALA A 152 1.78 -7.55 -13.06
C ALA A 152 0.61 -8.09 -12.23
N GLN A 153 -0.35 -8.70 -12.90
CA GLN A 153 -1.37 -9.52 -12.26
C GLN A 153 -0.86 -10.95 -12.17
N PHE A 154 -1.09 -11.61 -11.06
CA PHE A 154 -0.75 -13.01 -10.93
C PHE A 154 -1.77 -13.87 -11.66
N THR A 155 -1.29 -14.79 -12.49
CA THR A 155 -2.15 -15.80 -13.13
C THR A 155 -2.79 -16.70 -12.09
N ARG A 156 -2.02 -17.03 -11.05
CA ARG A 156 -2.45 -17.79 -9.89
C ARG A 156 -2.26 -16.95 -8.63
N PRO A 157 -3.34 -16.42 -8.02
CA PRO A 157 -3.26 -15.75 -6.74
C PRO A 157 -2.62 -16.65 -5.66
N VAL A 158 -1.76 -16.06 -4.83
CA VAL A 158 -1.14 -16.77 -3.70
C VAL A 158 -2.00 -16.55 -2.47
N THR A 159 -2.66 -17.60 -2.02
CA THR A 159 -3.62 -17.51 -0.92
C THR A 159 -2.94 -17.38 0.44
N LEU A 160 -3.66 -16.77 1.40
CA LEU A 160 -3.19 -16.70 2.80
C LEU A 160 -2.95 -18.09 3.40
N ALA A 161 -3.72 -19.11 2.99
CA ALA A 161 -3.53 -20.49 3.43
C ALA A 161 -2.19 -21.06 2.95
N GLU A 162 -1.85 -20.85 1.68
CA GLU A 162 -0.54 -21.23 1.12
C GLU A 162 0.62 -20.52 1.81
N ILE A 163 0.49 -19.20 2.05
CA ILE A 163 1.50 -18.42 2.77
C ILE A 163 1.72 -18.98 4.19
N LYS A 164 0.64 -19.31 4.91
CA LYS A 164 0.72 -19.91 6.25
C LYS A 164 1.37 -21.30 6.24
N GLY A 165 1.25 -22.04 5.16
CA GLY A 165 1.84 -23.37 5.00
C GLY A 165 3.35 -23.37 4.73
N ARG A 166 3.98 -22.20 4.55
CA ARG A 166 5.41 -22.05 4.23
C ARG A 166 6.21 -21.60 5.45
N SER A 167 7.15 -22.45 5.89
CA SER A 167 8.04 -22.14 7.01
C SER A 167 8.89 -20.90 6.75
N GLU A 168 9.32 -20.68 5.49
CA GLU A 168 10.12 -19.55 5.04
C GLU A 168 9.38 -18.21 5.19
N LEU A 169 8.05 -18.25 5.19
CA LEU A 169 7.17 -17.09 5.33
C LEU A 169 6.63 -16.90 6.76
N ALA A 170 6.97 -17.77 7.70
CA ALA A 170 6.41 -17.77 9.05
C ALA A 170 6.63 -16.44 9.82
N GLN A 171 7.67 -15.69 9.47
CA GLN A 171 7.99 -14.39 10.06
C GLN A 171 7.45 -13.19 9.26
N MET A 172 6.81 -13.44 8.12
CA MET A 172 6.25 -12.39 7.28
C MET A 172 5.30 -11.48 8.08
N ALA A 173 5.45 -10.18 7.92
CA ALA A 173 4.65 -9.19 8.65
C ALA A 173 3.14 -9.36 8.43
N LEU A 174 2.73 -9.84 7.24
CA LEU A 174 1.34 -10.21 6.93
C LEU A 174 0.75 -11.19 7.95
N LEU A 175 1.52 -12.20 8.38
CA LEU A 175 1.09 -13.24 9.32
C LEU A 175 1.19 -12.78 10.77
N ARG A 176 2.21 -11.97 11.08
CA ARG A 176 2.53 -11.59 12.47
C ARG A 176 1.74 -10.38 12.95
N ILE A 177 1.28 -9.50 12.02
CA ILE A 177 0.64 -8.23 12.35
C ILE A 177 -0.56 -8.01 11.44
N GLY A 178 -1.63 -8.73 11.70
CA GLY A 178 -2.82 -8.75 10.83
C GLY A 178 -3.49 -7.39 10.57
N ARG A 179 -3.36 -6.43 11.50
CA ARG A 179 -4.07 -5.13 11.44
C ARG A 179 -3.32 -4.04 10.65
N LEU A 180 -2.09 -4.26 10.20
CA LEU A 180 -1.39 -3.29 9.35
C LEU A 180 -1.82 -3.45 7.90
N SER A 181 -2.24 -2.35 7.29
CA SER A 181 -2.62 -2.30 5.86
C SER A 181 -1.43 -2.15 4.92
N VAL A 182 -0.30 -1.68 5.43
CA VAL A 182 0.97 -1.58 4.70
C VAL A 182 2.07 -2.19 5.55
N THR A 183 2.85 -3.11 4.99
CA THR A 183 3.95 -3.78 5.69
C THR A 183 5.18 -3.95 4.80
N PRO A 184 6.39 -3.91 5.36
CA PRO A 184 7.58 -4.31 4.61
C PRO A 184 7.58 -5.81 4.34
N VAL A 185 8.26 -6.20 3.26
CA VAL A 185 8.50 -7.57 2.82
C VAL A 185 10.00 -7.71 2.60
N THR A 186 10.60 -8.77 3.09
CA THR A 186 12.03 -9.04 2.84
C THR A 186 12.24 -9.57 1.41
N ALA A 187 13.46 -9.50 0.89
CA ALA A 187 13.79 -10.03 -0.44
C ALA A 187 13.48 -11.53 -0.55
N GLY A 188 13.82 -12.32 0.47
CA GLY A 188 13.52 -13.76 0.49
C GLY A 188 12.02 -14.06 0.51
N GLU A 189 11.22 -13.32 1.30
CA GLU A 189 9.75 -13.44 1.28
C GLU A 189 9.18 -13.07 -0.10
N TRP A 190 9.73 -12.02 -0.73
CA TRP A 190 9.34 -11.58 -2.06
C TRP A 190 9.59 -12.67 -3.10
N GLU A 191 10.79 -13.23 -3.15
CA GLU A 191 11.19 -14.30 -4.06
C GLU A 191 10.31 -15.55 -3.88
N THR A 192 10.08 -15.96 -2.63
CA THR A 192 9.23 -17.11 -2.29
C THR A 192 7.81 -16.92 -2.80
N ILE A 193 7.20 -15.76 -2.58
CA ILE A 193 5.84 -15.46 -3.06
C ILE A 193 5.79 -15.43 -4.60
N CYS A 194 6.76 -14.81 -5.25
CA CYS A 194 6.83 -14.77 -6.72
C CYS A 194 6.95 -16.18 -7.31
N ALA A 195 7.73 -17.06 -6.70
CA ALA A 195 7.84 -18.45 -7.12
C ALA A 195 6.53 -19.24 -6.93
N LEU A 196 5.73 -18.92 -5.92
CA LEU A 196 4.42 -19.52 -5.74
C LEU A 196 3.37 -19.05 -6.75
N ALA A 197 3.53 -17.86 -7.31
CA ALA A 197 2.60 -17.25 -8.26
C ALA A 197 2.85 -17.63 -9.72
N SER A 198 3.97 -18.32 -9.99
CA SER A 198 4.44 -18.73 -11.33
C SER A 198 3.72 -19.96 -11.86
#